data_42cb1ff5a06038063321d17014f4d337
#
_entry.id   42cb1ff5a06038063321d17014f4d337
#
_cell.length_a   1.000
_cell.length_b   1.000
_cell.length_c   1.000
_cell.angle_alpha   90.00
_cell.angle_beta   90.00
_cell.angle_gamma   90.00
#
_symmetry.space_group_name_H-M   'P 1'
#
loop_
_entity.id
_entity.type
_entity.pdbx_description
1 polymer ?
#
loop_
_entity_poly.entity_id
_entity_poly.type
_entity_poly.pdbx_seq_one_letter_code
_entity_poly.pdbx_strand_id
1 'polypeptide(L)'
;DENANGSSGEFISILSNTDIFLLDAVDYIANQPASQEKLYLIYNSLTERGKKVAFAGNCNPANLENTESYLTSRFQWGMTTELKSIDDNTTAKIITKLAKDIGLVIPDKVINYLLTRIPRDFISIKHAINMMNQESYTQKKKVTVSLVKATLNLL
;
A
#
# COMPACT_ATOMS: atom_id res chain seq x y z
N ASP A 1 6.17 -29.34 -17.58
CA ASP A 1 6.36 -29.61 -16.12
C ASP A 1 7.83 -29.50 -15.66
N GLU A 2 8.82 -29.47 -16.56
CA GLU A 2 10.24 -29.33 -16.19
C GLU A 2 10.69 -27.89 -15.83
N ASN A 3 9.93 -26.88 -16.24
CA ASN A 3 10.26 -25.48 -15.96
C ASN A 3 9.87 -24.99 -14.55
N ALA A 4 9.05 -25.72 -13.81
CA ALA A 4 8.62 -25.34 -12.46
C ALA A 4 9.68 -25.58 -11.38
N ASN A 5 10.58 -26.55 -11.58
CA ASN A 5 11.61 -26.91 -10.59
C ASN A 5 12.83 -25.97 -10.61
N GLY A 6 13.19 -25.40 -11.76
CA GLY A 6 14.30 -24.43 -11.85
C GLY A 6 13.97 -23.11 -11.13
N SER A 7 12.75 -22.63 -11.30
CA SER A 7 12.25 -21.38 -10.68
C SER A 7 12.15 -21.48 -9.15
N SER A 8 11.81 -22.65 -8.61
CA SER A 8 11.69 -22.84 -7.16
C SER A 8 13.05 -22.84 -6.43
N GLY A 9 14.08 -23.41 -7.04
CA GLY A 9 15.44 -23.44 -6.46
C GLY A 9 16.10 -22.06 -6.45
N GLU A 10 15.93 -21.29 -7.53
CA GLU A 10 16.42 -19.92 -7.62
C GLU A 10 15.71 -19.00 -6.62
N PHE A 11 14.38 -19.13 -6.48
CA PHE A 11 13.61 -18.37 -5.50
C PHE A 11 14.03 -18.66 -4.05
N ILE A 12 14.26 -19.91 -3.69
CA ILE A 12 14.77 -20.29 -2.37
C ILE A 12 16.17 -19.73 -2.13
N SER A 13 17.03 -19.70 -3.14
CA SER A 13 18.36 -19.09 -3.04
C SER A 13 18.30 -17.58 -2.79
N ILE A 14 17.42 -16.87 -3.49
CA ILE A 14 17.18 -15.44 -3.27
C ILE A 14 16.68 -15.19 -1.84
N LEU A 15 15.73 -15.96 -1.37
CA LEU A 15 15.19 -15.85 -0.01
C LEU A 15 16.26 -16.12 1.07
N SER A 16 17.19 -17.04 0.81
CA SER A 16 18.25 -17.38 1.76
C SER A 16 19.21 -16.21 2.03
N ASN A 17 19.37 -15.31 1.05
CA ASN A 17 20.24 -14.14 1.13
C ASN A 17 19.49 -12.85 1.53
N THR A 18 18.20 -12.93 1.79
CA THR A 18 17.36 -11.78 2.15
C THR A 18 17.34 -11.61 3.67
N ASP A 19 17.49 -10.38 4.16
CA ASP A 19 17.36 -10.07 5.59
C ASP A 19 15.92 -9.75 6.01
N ILE A 20 15.12 -9.27 5.07
CA ILE A 20 13.71 -8.90 5.29
C ILE A 20 12.89 -9.44 4.12
N PHE A 21 11.82 -10.15 4.44
CA PHE A 21 10.82 -10.60 3.47
C PHE A 21 9.52 -9.81 3.68
N LEU A 22 9.06 -9.16 2.63
CA LEU A 22 7.82 -8.39 2.62
C LEU A 22 6.87 -9.01 1.59
N LEU A 23 5.65 -9.32 2.02
CA LEU A 23 4.60 -9.84 1.15
C LEU A 23 3.31 -9.04 1.34
N ASP A 24 2.87 -8.40 0.26
CA ASP A 24 1.61 -7.66 0.24
C ASP A 24 0.46 -8.51 -0.28
N ALA A 25 -0.75 -8.11 0.07
CA ALA A 25 -2.00 -8.73 -0.38
C ALA A 25 -2.08 -10.24 -0.06
N VAL A 26 -1.71 -10.63 1.17
CA VAL A 26 -1.71 -12.05 1.58
C VAL A 26 -3.09 -12.71 1.55
N ASP A 27 -4.15 -11.93 1.53
CA ASP A 27 -5.53 -12.37 1.35
C ASP A 27 -5.79 -13.06 -0.01
N TYR A 28 -5.00 -12.78 -1.04
CA TYR A 28 -5.08 -13.50 -2.33
C TYR A 28 -4.70 -14.98 -2.26
N ILE A 29 -4.08 -15.41 -1.16
CA ILE A 29 -3.72 -16.84 -0.97
C ILE A 29 -4.91 -17.69 -0.54
N ALA A 30 -6.03 -17.08 -0.16
CA ALA A 30 -7.27 -17.78 0.16
C ALA A 30 -7.69 -18.72 -0.98
N ASN A 31 -8.23 -19.88 -0.63
CA ASN A 31 -8.60 -20.93 -1.59
C ASN A 31 -7.44 -21.51 -2.45
N GLN A 32 -6.19 -21.29 -2.08
CA GLN A 32 -5.01 -21.80 -2.79
C GLN A 32 -4.13 -22.70 -1.90
N PRO A 33 -4.53 -23.94 -1.57
CA PRO A 33 -3.81 -24.77 -0.58
C PRO A 33 -2.35 -24.95 -0.88
N ALA A 34 -1.97 -25.19 -2.15
CA ALA A 34 -0.58 -25.36 -2.55
C ALA A 34 0.29 -24.10 -2.34
N SER A 35 -0.31 -22.90 -2.52
CA SER A 35 0.37 -21.63 -2.26
C SER A 35 0.48 -21.36 -0.76
N GLN A 36 -0.54 -21.74 0.01
CA GLN A 36 -0.54 -21.64 1.46
C GLN A 36 0.55 -22.50 2.08
N GLU A 37 0.69 -23.74 1.65
CA GLU A 37 1.75 -24.64 2.10
C GLU A 37 3.15 -24.09 1.78
N LYS A 38 3.36 -23.62 0.55
CA LYS A 38 4.64 -23.00 0.15
C LYS A 38 4.97 -21.78 1.01
N LEU A 39 3.99 -20.88 1.25
CA LEU A 39 4.22 -19.70 2.08
C LEU A 39 4.54 -20.07 3.54
N TYR A 40 3.88 -21.10 4.07
CA TYR A 40 4.18 -21.62 5.41
C TYR A 40 5.61 -22.12 5.52
N LEU A 41 6.10 -22.89 4.54
CA LEU A 41 7.48 -23.39 4.51
C LEU A 41 8.50 -22.25 4.40
N ILE A 42 8.22 -21.26 3.56
CA ILE A 42 9.03 -20.04 3.43
C ILE A 42 9.10 -19.30 4.76
N TYR A 43 7.96 -19.05 5.39
CA TYR A 43 7.88 -18.35 6.67
C TYR A 43 8.74 -19.06 7.74
N ASN A 44 8.57 -20.36 7.92
CA ASN A 44 9.33 -21.12 8.91
C ASN A 44 10.83 -21.06 8.61
N SER A 45 11.24 -21.27 7.37
CA SER A 45 12.66 -21.21 6.98
C SER A 45 13.28 -19.85 7.25
N LEU A 46 12.55 -18.77 7.01
CA LEU A 46 13.04 -17.40 7.27
C LEU A 46 13.15 -17.13 8.78
N THR A 47 12.11 -17.46 9.54
CA THR A 47 12.07 -17.21 10.98
C THR A 47 13.07 -18.04 11.76
N GLU A 48 13.29 -19.30 11.40
CA GLU A 48 14.34 -20.16 11.96
C GLU A 48 15.75 -19.59 11.77
N ARG A 49 15.96 -18.86 10.68
CA ARG A 49 17.22 -18.15 10.39
C ARG A 49 17.29 -16.73 11.00
N GLY A 50 16.31 -16.34 11.81
CA GLY A 50 16.25 -15.01 12.42
C GLY A 50 15.96 -13.88 11.45
N LYS A 51 15.44 -14.17 10.26
CA LYS A 51 15.07 -13.17 9.27
C LYS A 51 13.77 -12.49 9.65
N LYS A 52 13.60 -11.24 9.21
CA LYS A 52 12.38 -10.46 9.47
C LYS A 52 11.37 -10.71 8.37
N VAL A 53 10.11 -10.90 8.77
CA VAL A 53 8.98 -11.12 7.84
C VAL A 53 7.90 -10.10 8.16
N ALA A 54 7.33 -9.48 7.14
CA ALA A 54 6.16 -8.63 7.27
C ALA A 54 5.15 -8.97 6.18
N PHE A 55 3.90 -9.06 6.58
CA PHE A 55 2.75 -9.31 5.71
C PHE A 55 1.82 -8.11 5.73
N ALA A 56 1.19 -7.83 4.60
CA ALA A 56 0.08 -6.88 4.50
C ALA A 56 -1.11 -7.56 3.83
N GLY A 57 -2.32 -7.13 4.18
CA GLY A 57 -3.57 -7.65 3.63
C GLY A 57 -4.75 -6.74 3.95
N ASN A 58 -5.90 -7.03 3.36
CA ASN A 58 -7.09 -6.18 3.45
C ASN A 58 -7.99 -6.50 4.67
N CYS A 59 -7.66 -7.54 5.44
CA CYS A 59 -8.42 -7.93 6.63
C CYS A 59 -7.50 -8.36 7.77
N ASN A 60 -8.07 -8.43 8.96
CA ASN A 60 -7.36 -8.98 10.12
C ASN A 60 -6.99 -10.45 9.82
N PRO A 61 -5.75 -10.89 10.10
CA PRO A 61 -5.34 -12.29 9.92
C PRO A 61 -6.28 -13.32 10.56
N ALA A 62 -6.92 -12.98 11.67
CA ALA A 62 -7.88 -13.85 12.32
C ALA A 62 -9.17 -14.10 11.49
N ASN A 63 -9.45 -13.21 10.54
CA ASN A 63 -10.66 -13.22 9.71
C ASN A 63 -10.38 -13.69 8.27
N LEU A 64 -9.19 -14.23 8.00
CA LEU A 64 -8.85 -14.79 6.70
C LEU A 64 -9.64 -16.07 6.46
N GLU A 65 -10.70 -15.98 5.67
CA GLU A 65 -11.50 -17.12 5.26
C GLU A 65 -10.73 -18.03 4.29
N ASN A 66 -11.08 -19.31 4.25
CA ASN A 66 -10.48 -20.29 3.33
C ASN A 66 -8.94 -20.33 3.35
N THR A 67 -8.37 -20.04 4.51
CA THR A 67 -6.95 -20.10 4.77
C THR A 67 -6.68 -21.09 5.91
N GLU A 68 -5.72 -21.96 5.72
CA GLU A 68 -5.36 -23.02 6.67
C GLU A 68 -4.92 -22.45 8.03
N SER A 69 -5.36 -23.09 9.11
CA SER A 69 -5.14 -22.63 10.48
C SER A 69 -3.67 -22.52 10.86
N TYR A 70 -2.82 -23.39 10.32
CA TYR A 70 -1.38 -23.32 10.55
C TYR A 70 -0.76 -22.03 9.98
N LEU A 71 -1.28 -21.52 8.87
CA LEU A 71 -0.81 -20.29 8.25
C LEU A 71 -1.38 -19.04 8.92
N THR A 72 -2.69 -19.03 9.24
CA THR A 72 -3.30 -17.91 9.98
C THR A 72 -2.67 -17.72 11.35
N SER A 73 -2.27 -18.80 12.02
CA SER A 73 -1.51 -18.74 13.27
C SER A 73 -0.17 -18.02 13.10
N ARG A 74 0.52 -18.24 11.96
CA ARG A 74 1.79 -17.57 11.66
C ARG A 74 1.60 -16.10 11.35
N PHE A 75 0.53 -15.72 10.66
CA PHE A 75 0.20 -14.32 10.43
C PHE A 75 -0.12 -13.56 11.71
N GLN A 76 -0.66 -14.23 12.71
CA GLN A 76 -0.96 -13.64 14.03
C GLN A 76 0.25 -13.65 14.97
N TRP A 77 1.32 -14.34 14.61
CA TRP A 77 2.51 -14.42 15.44
C TRP A 77 3.35 -13.16 15.29
N GLY A 78 3.39 -12.34 16.30
CA GLY A 78 4.13 -11.08 16.29
C GLY A 78 3.21 -9.88 16.42
N MET A 79 3.64 -8.76 15.85
CA MET A 79 2.87 -7.51 15.94
C MET A 79 1.89 -7.38 14.76
N THR A 80 0.61 -7.33 15.08
CA THR A 80 -0.43 -6.97 14.11
C THR A 80 -0.85 -5.52 14.34
N THR A 81 -0.94 -4.74 13.27
CA THR A 81 -1.43 -3.35 13.31
C THR A 81 -2.44 -3.09 12.21
N GLU A 82 -3.45 -2.32 12.52
CA GLU A 82 -4.46 -1.89 11.57
C GLU A 82 -4.15 -0.49 11.04
N LEU A 83 -4.16 -0.32 9.73
CA LEU A 83 -4.14 0.99 9.09
C LEU A 83 -5.57 1.54 9.07
N LYS A 84 -5.86 2.46 9.98
CA LYS A 84 -7.18 3.09 10.07
C LYS A 84 -7.43 4.05 8.90
N SER A 85 -8.71 4.29 8.61
CA SER A 85 -9.11 5.32 7.65
C SER A 85 -8.55 6.69 8.04
N ILE A 86 -8.16 7.46 7.04
CA ILE A 86 -7.50 8.75 7.20
C ILE A 86 -8.57 9.81 7.53
N ASP A 87 -8.39 10.56 8.62
CA ASP A 87 -9.22 11.70 8.97
C ASP A 87 -8.84 12.97 8.18
N ASP A 88 -9.65 14.02 8.31
CA ASP A 88 -9.42 15.28 7.58
C ASP A 88 -8.09 15.94 7.92
N ASN A 89 -7.69 15.90 9.19
CA ASN A 89 -6.41 16.46 9.64
C ASN A 89 -5.22 15.72 9.04
N THR A 90 -5.28 14.39 9.04
CA THR A 90 -4.25 13.54 8.43
C THR A 90 -4.24 13.72 6.92
N THR A 91 -5.40 13.79 6.27
CA THR A 91 -5.53 14.07 4.83
C THR A 91 -4.88 15.42 4.47
N ALA A 92 -5.15 16.47 5.22
CA ALA A 92 -4.53 17.78 5.01
C ALA A 92 -3.00 17.73 5.12
N LYS A 93 -2.47 17.00 6.11
CA LYS A 93 -1.02 16.81 6.27
C LYS A 93 -0.41 16.04 5.10
N ILE A 94 -1.10 15.00 4.60
CA ILE A 94 -0.66 14.23 3.43
C ILE A 94 -0.63 15.11 2.19
N ILE A 95 -1.69 15.89 1.93
CA ILE A 95 -1.75 16.85 0.81
C ILE A 95 -0.56 17.81 0.89
N THR A 96 -0.36 18.42 2.05
CA THR A 96 0.72 19.39 2.27
C THR A 96 2.09 18.76 2.05
N LYS A 97 2.32 17.56 2.57
CA LYS A 97 3.59 16.85 2.42
C LYS A 97 3.86 16.49 0.95
N LEU A 98 2.90 15.84 0.29
CA LEU A 98 3.07 15.43 -1.11
C LEU A 98 3.27 16.64 -2.04
N ALA A 99 2.54 17.73 -1.82
CA ALA A 99 2.73 18.97 -2.57
C ALA A 99 4.14 19.54 -2.37
N LYS A 100 4.60 19.58 -1.12
CA LYS A 100 5.96 20.06 -0.78
C LYS A 100 7.05 19.21 -1.42
N ASP A 101 6.88 17.89 -1.45
CA ASP A 101 7.87 16.95 -2.01
C ASP A 101 8.10 17.19 -3.53
N ILE A 102 7.10 17.74 -4.24
CA ILE A 102 7.19 18.11 -5.67
C ILE A 102 7.32 19.63 -5.90
N GLY A 103 7.53 20.42 -4.85
CA GLY A 103 7.67 21.88 -4.95
C GLY A 103 6.39 22.63 -5.29
N LEU A 104 5.21 22.01 -5.16
CA LEU A 104 3.92 22.62 -5.43
C LEU A 104 3.40 23.37 -4.19
N VAL A 105 3.07 24.66 -4.36
CA VAL A 105 2.47 25.48 -3.29
C VAL A 105 0.94 25.38 -3.41
N ILE A 106 0.31 24.78 -2.40
CA ILE A 106 -1.15 24.66 -2.31
C ILE A 106 -1.63 25.53 -1.13
N PRO A 107 -2.46 26.56 -1.37
CA PRO A 107 -3.04 27.37 -0.29
C PRO A 107 -4.03 26.59 0.59
N ASP A 108 -4.15 26.91 1.88
CA ASP A 108 -5.06 26.25 2.82
C ASP A 108 -6.52 26.22 2.32
N LYS A 109 -6.97 27.27 1.65
CA LYS A 109 -8.30 27.33 1.04
C LYS A 109 -8.51 26.22 -0.01
N VAL A 110 -7.48 25.85 -0.73
CA VAL A 110 -7.52 24.75 -1.71
C VAL A 110 -7.49 23.41 -0.99
N ILE A 111 -6.67 23.27 0.06
CA ILE A 111 -6.64 22.06 0.88
C ILE A 111 -8.04 21.78 1.45
N ASN A 112 -8.64 22.78 2.09
CA ASN A 112 -9.99 22.67 2.65
C ASN A 112 -11.05 22.32 1.59
N TYR A 113 -10.91 22.84 0.38
CA TYR A 113 -11.79 22.48 -0.72
C TYR A 113 -11.62 21.00 -1.14
N LEU A 114 -10.38 20.52 -1.23
CA LEU A 114 -10.08 19.13 -1.58
C LEU A 114 -10.62 18.14 -0.56
N LEU A 115 -10.51 18.44 0.75
CA LEU A 115 -11.01 17.59 1.83
C LEU A 115 -12.48 17.20 1.69
N THR A 116 -13.29 18.06 1.05
CA THR A 116 -14.72 17.83 0.85
C THR A 116 -15.07 17.23 -0.51
N ARG A 117 -14.11 17.04 -1.41
CA ARG A 117 -14.37 16.72 -2.82
C ARG A 117 -13.63 15.51 -3.36
N ILE A 118 -12.54 15.10 -2.73
CA ILE A 118 -11.78 13.93 -3.17
C ILE A 118 -11.88 12.81 -2.14
N PRO A 119 -11.79 11.53 -2.57
CA PRO A 119 -11.70 10.40 -1.67
C PRO A 119 -10.50 10.53 -0.72
N ARG A 120 -10.65 10.03 0.51
CA ARG A 120 -9.63 10.09 1.56
C ARG A 120 -8.67 8.90 1.50
N ASP A 121 -8.31 8.46 0.32
CA ASP A 121 -7.29 7.45 0.11
C ASP A 121 -6.02 8.06 -0.51
N PHE A 122 -4.90 7.41 -0.27
CA PHE A 122 -3.60 7.92 -0.69
C PHE A 122 -3.46 8.05 -2.21
N ILE A 123 -4.07 7.12 -2.97
CA ILE A 123 -3.98 7.09 -4.43
C ILE A 123 -4.72 8.27 -5.03
N SER A 124 -5.96 8.52 -4.58
CA SER A 124 -6.79 9.64 -5.02
C SER A 124 -6.16 10.99 -4.68
N ILE A 125 -5.60 11.13 -3.47
CA ILE A 125 -4.89 12.34 -3.05
C ILE A 125 -3.67 12.58 -3.94
N LYS A 126 -2.83 11.56 -4.14
CA LYS A 126 -1.63 11.65 -4.97
C LYS A 126 -1.97 11.98 -6.43
N HIS A 127 -3.02 11.37 -6.96
CA HIS A 127 -3.52 11.64 -8.31
C HIS A 127 -3.96 13.10 -8.46
N ALA A 128 -4.77 13.61 -7.54
CA ALA A 128 -5.22 14.99 -7.54
C ALA A 128 -4.05 16.00 -7.50
N ILE A 129 -3.05 15.75 -6.65
CA ILE A 129 -1.87 16.61 -6.54
C ILE A 129 -1.07 16.62 -7.84
N ASN A 130 -0.86 15.46 -8.46
CA ASN A 130 -0.14 15.36 -9.73
C ASN A 130 -0.87 16.10 -10.86
N MET A 131 -2.19 15.96 -10.96
CA MET A 131 -2.99 16.68 -11.95
C MET A 131 -2.90 18.20 -11.74
N MET A 132 -3.03 18.67 -10.50
CA MET A 132 -2.89 20.09 -10.18
C MET A 132 -1.49 20.63 -10.51
N ASN A 133 -0.46 19.86 -10.25
CA ASN A 133 0.92 20.23 -10.58
C ASN A 133 1.11 20.38 -12.09
N GLN A 134 0.66 19.40 -12.85
CA GLN A 134 0.73 19.41 -14.31
C GLN A 134 -0.02 20.63 -14.89
N GLU A 135 -1.23 20.88 -14.42
CA GLU A 135 -2.06 21.98 -14.92
C GLU A 135 -1.50 23.35 -14.53
N SER A 136 -1.03 23.49 -13.29
CA SER A 136 -0.35 24.69 -12.80
C SER A 136 0.88 25.03 -13.66
N TYR A 137 1.66 24.00 -13.99
CA TYR A 137 2.84 24.14 -14.86
C TYR A 137 2.46 24.53 -16.30
N THR A 138 1.49 23.82 -16.89
CA THR A 138 1.02 24.04 -18.28
C THR A 138 0.44 25.44 -18.45
N GLN A 139 -0.41 25.89 -17.53
CA GLN A 139 -1.02 27.22 -17.58
C GLN A 139 -0.12 28.32 -17.03
N LYS A 140 1.01 27.99 -16.41
CA LYS A 140 1.87 28.94 -15.68
C LYS A 140 1.11 29.76 -14.63
N LYS A 141 0.14 29.11 -13.95
CA LYS A 141 -0.73 29.74 -12.95
C LYS A 141 -0.53 29.08 -11.58
N LYS A 142 -0.73 29.88 -10.52
CA LYS A 142 -0.75 29.37 -9.16
C LYS A 142 -1.97 28.49 -8.95
N VAL A 143 -1.86 27.52 -8.04
CA VAL A 143 -2.98 26.65 -7.67
C VAL A 143 -4.06 27.46 -6.95
N THR A 144 -5.26 27.45 -7.49
CA THR A 144 -6.44 28.11 -6.95
C THR A 144 -7.64 27.16 -6.95
N VAL A 145 -8.68 27.46 -6.19
CA VAL A 145 -9.91 26.65 -6.20
C VAL A 145 -10.52 26.54 -7.61
N SER A 146 -10.44 27.61 -8.41
CA SER A 146 -10.96 27.61 -9.78
C SER A 146 -10.16 26.68 -10.67
N LEU A 147 -8.83 26.65 -10.56
CA LEU A 147 -7.97 25.72 -11.29
C LEU A 147 -8.29 24.29 -10.88
N VAL A 148 -8.41 24.00 -9.57
CA VAL A 148 -8.74 22.67 -9.06
C VAL A 148 -10.09 22.18 -9.59
N LYS A 149 -11.12 23.02 -9.57
CA LYS A 149 -12.45 22.69 -10.14
C LYS A 149 -12.37 22.28 -11.60
N ALA A 150 -11.64 23.05 -12.40
CA ALA A 150 -11.49 22.78 -13.83
C ALA A 150 -10.66 21.50 -14.08
N THR A 151 -9.56 21.30 -13.32
CA THR A 151 -8.63 20.18 -13.50
C THR A 151 -9.23 18.85 -13.08
N LEU A 152 -9.95 18.82 -11.96
CA LEU A 152 -10.50 17.59 -11.40
C LEU A 152 -11.96 17.33 -11.77
N ASN A 153 -12.56 18.16 -12.65
CA ASN A 153 -13.98 18.11 -13.02
C ASN A 153 -14.92 18.08 -11.80
N LEU A 154 -14.56 18.83 -10.76
CA LEU A 154 -15.33 18.93 -9.52
C LEU A 154 -16.33 20.10 -9.66
N LEU A 155 -17.60 19.76 -9.84
CA LEU A 155 -18.70 20.71 -9.83
C LEU A 155 -19.05 21.20 -8.41
#